data_8b043ba292caa5c06f6176e593a2fa2f
#
_entry.id   8b043ba292caa5c06f6176e593a2fa2f
#
_cell.length_a   1.000
_cell.length_b   1.000
_cell.length_c   1.000
_cell.angle_alpha   90.00
_cell.angle_beta   90.00
_cell.angle_gamma   90.00
#
_symmetry.space_group_name_H-M   'P 1'
#
loop_
_entity.id
_entity.type
_entity.pdbx_description
1 polymer ?
#
loop_
_entity_poly.entity_id
_entity_poly.type
_entity_poly.pdbx_seq_one_letter_code
_entity_poly.pdbx_strand_id
1 'polypeptide(L)'
;RILDAGSILNYSFLLDHHKLQNKNLFISTLAPEQDAFWNKGISYIYEDLRNTCFRNDYFDWITSLSTVEHIGLDNTMLYTSDEAKRESDGEGYLAAIKEFHRILKPGGKLFLSVPFGEHKVRGWFQIFNGEMVDSIKTTFSPTEIKENYFQYQGSGWVNSSRELASNATYFDIHTEKDYGNDYAAA
;
A
#
# COMPACT_ATOMS: atom_id res chain seq x y z
N ARG A 1 -12.12 6.52 -13.15
CA ARG A 1 -11.83 5.18 -12.63
C ARG A 1 -10.83 5.30 -11.51
N ILE A 2 -11.08 4.58 -10.44
CA ILE A 2 -10.21 4.51 -9.26
C ILE A 2 -9.83 3.06 -9.07
N LEU A 3 -8.55 2.78 -8.86
CA LEU A 3 -8.05 1.50 -8.38
C LEU A 3 -7.72 1.65 -6.89
N ASP A 4 -8.26 0.77 -6.07
CA ASP A 4 -7.81 0.52 -4.72
C ASP A 4 -6.94 -0.74 -4.75
N ALA A 5 -5.64 -0.54 -4.72
CA ALA A 5 -4.64 -1.59 -4.77
C ALA A 5 -4.28 -2.01 -3.34
N GLY A 6 -4.86 -3.11 -2.88
CA GLY A 6 -4.70 -3.64 -1.53
C GLY A 6 -5.94 -3.55 -0.65
N SER A 7 -7.08 -3.05 -1.22
CA SER A 7 -8.40 -3.18 -0.58
C SER A 7 -8.65 -2.33 0.68
N ILE A 8 -7.86 -1.28 0.90
CA ILE A 8 -8.00 -0.42 2.08
C ILE A 8 -9.32 0.38 2.10
N LEU A 9 -9.95 0.60 0.93
CA LEU A 9 -11.24 1.29 0.84
C LEU A 9 -12.44 0.34 1.02
N ASN A 10 -12.23 -0.96 1.17
CA ASN A 10 -13.28 -1.98 1.19
C ASN A 10 -14.08 -2.02 2.51
N TYR A 11 -14.49 -0.87 3.00
CA TYR A 11 -15.37 -0.73 4.15
C TYR A 11 -16.66 -0.02 3.76
N SER A 12 -17.81 -0.54 4.21
CA SER A 12 -19.12 0.01 3.82
C SER A 12 -19.23 1.51 4.06
N PHE A 13 -18.72 2.02 5.20
CA PHE A 13 -18.77 3.44 5.55
C PHE A 13 -17.89 4.32 4.65
N LEU A 14 -16.77 3.79 4.13
CA LEU A 14 -15.93 4.49 3.13
C LEU A 14 -16.60 4.46 1.76
N LEU A 15 -17.10 3.31 1.35
CA LEU A 15 -17.76 3.12 0.05
C LEU A 15 -19.04 3.94 -0.07
N ASP A 16 -19.72 4.23 1.04
CA ASP A 16 -20.91 5.09 1.08
C ASP A 16 -20.57 6.59 1.11
N HIS A 17 -19.30 6.94 1.22
CA HIS A 17 -18.91 8.33 1.26
C HIS A 17 -19.20 9.04 -0.06
N HIS A 18 -19.80 10.22 -0.01
CA HIS A 18 -20.31 10.97 -1.18
C HIS A 18 -19.24 11.21 -2.27
N LYS A 19 -17.95 11.32 -1.91
CA LYS A 19 -16.84 11.50 -2.87
C LYS A 19 -16.54 10.25 -3.69
N LEU A 20 -16.90 9.05 -3.21
CA LEU A 20 -16.75 7.80 -3.93
C LEU A 20 -18.01 7.43 -4.74
N GLN A 21 -19.14 8.05 -4.46
CA GLN A 21 -20.36 7.86 -5.25
C GLN A 21 -20.14 8.30 -6.70
N ASN A 22 -20.74 7.56 -7.63
CA ASN A 22 -20.61 7.78 -9.07
C ASN A 22 -19.17 7.63 -9.61
N LYS A 23 -18.30 6.90 -8.91
CA LYS A 23 -16.97 6.50 -9.38
C LYS A 23 -17.00 5.04 -9.83
N ASN A 24 -16.25 4.73 -10.88
CA ASN A 24 -15.97 3.35 -11.23
C ASN A 24 -14.80 2.89 -10.35
N LEU A 25 -15.13 2.22 -9.25
CA LEU A 25 -14.15 1.71 -8.29
C LEU A 25 -13.81 0.26 -8.61
N PHE A 26 -12.53 -0.02 -8.66
CA PHE A 26 -11.94 -1.35 -8.78
C PHE A 26 -11.14 -1.61 -7.51
N ILE A 27 -11.31 -2.77 -6.93
CA ILE A 27 -10.54 -3.24 -5.79
C ILE A 27 -9.72 -4.45 -6.24
N SER A 28 -8.40 -4.36 -6.12
CA SER A 28 -7.48 -5.44 -6.50
C SER A 28 -6.70 -5.90 -5.28
N THR A 29 -6.74 -7.21 -5.03
CA THR A 29 -6.06 -7.90 -3.94
C THR A 29 -5.68 -9.31 -4.37
N LEU A 30 -4.79 -9.99 -3.64
CA LEU A 30 -4.32 -11.34 -4.00
C LEU A 30 -5.40 -12.42 -3.88
N ALA A 31 -6.33 -12.26 -2.95
CA ALA A 31 -7.35 -13.27 -2.67
C ALA A 31 -8.68 -12.62 -2.28
N PRO A 32 -9.80 -13.35 -2.39
CA PRO A 32 -11.09 -12.87 -1.93
C PRO A 32 -11.05 -12.48 -0.45
N GLU A 33 -11.65 -11.35 -0.14
CA GLU A 33 -11.88 -10.91 1.23
C GLU A 33 -13.20 -11.43 1.79
N GLN A 34 -13.38 -11.28 3.10
CA GLN A 34 -14.60 -11.71 3.77
C GLN A 34 -15.83 -10.97 3.25
N ASP A 35 -15.69 -9.66 2.99
CA ASP A 35 -16.77 -8.81 2.52
C ASP A 35 -16.54 -8.33 1.09
N ALA A 36 -17.57 -8.43 0.26
CA ALA A 36 -17.59 -7.88 -1.09
C ALA A 36 -18.92 -7.15 -1.34
N PHE A 37 -18.83 -5.91 -1.73
CA PHE A 37 -19.98 -5.00 -1.90
C PHE A 37 -20.39 -4.88 -3.38
N TRP A 38 -20.71 -6.02 -4.00
CA TRP A 38 -21.11 -6.10 -5.43
C TRP A 38 -22.30 -5.20 -5.76
N ASN A 39 -23.22 -5.07 -4.82
CA ASN A 39 -24.43 -4.22 -4.97
C ASN A 39 -24.12 -2.74 -5.05
N LYS A 40 -22.90 -2.31 -4.71
CA LYS A 40 -22.44 -0.92 -4.86
C LYS A 40 -21.75 -0.66 -6.21
N GLY A 41 -21.75 -1.64 -7.13
CA GLY A 41 -21.14 -1.51 -8.46
C GLY A 41 -19.62 -1.51 -8.44
N ILE A 42 -19.02 -2.16 -7.44
CA ILE A 42 -17.57 -2.28 -7.30
C ILE A 42 -17.09 -3.52 -8.07
N SER A 43 -15.97 -3.37 -8.78
CA SER A 43 -15.29 -4.47 -9.46
C SER A 43 -14.18 -5.02 -8.58
N TYR A 44 -14.25 -6.31 -8.24
CA TYR A 44 -13.19 -7.00 -7.48
C TYR A 44 -12.36 -7.85 -8.43
N ILE A 45 -11.04 -7.67 -8.36
CA ILE A 45 -10.05 -8.39 -9.16
C ILE A 45 -9.04 -9.02 -8.21
N TYR A 46 -8.82 -10.33 -8.38
CA TYR A 46 -7.89 -11.09 -7.54
C TYR A 46 -6.67 -11.42 -8.37
N GLU A 47 -5.61 -10.64 -8.18
CA GLU A 47 -4.39 -10.70 -8.98
C GLU A 47 -3.19 -10.14 -8.23
N ASP A 48 -2.01 -10.40 -8.78
CA ASP A 48 -0.76 -9.83 -8.29
C ASP A 48 -0.60 -8.40 -8.83
N LEU A 49 -0.41 -7.44 -7.95
CA LEU A 49 -0.22 -6.03 -8.30
C LEU A 49 1.06 -5.75 -9.10
N ARG A 50 1.98 -6.72 -9.18
CA ARG A 50 3.19 -6.63 -10.01
C ARG A 50 2.93 -6.86 -11.50
N ASN A 51 1.78 -7.47 -11.84
CA ASN A 51 1.41 -7.78 -13.23
C ASN A 51 -0.12 -7.86 -13.34
N THR A 52 -0.77 -6.73 -13.47
CA THR A 52 -2.23 -6.63 -13.49
C THR A 52 -2.82 -6.87 -14.87
N CYS A 53 -4.09 -7.29 -14.91
CA CYS A 53 -4.84 -7.49 -16.16
C CYS A 53 -5.27 -6.18 -16.85
N PHE A 54 -4.99 -5.04 -16.26
CA PHE A 54 -5.42 -3.75 -16.80
C PHE A 54 -4.54 -3.29 -17.97
N ARG A 55 -5.16 -2.63 -18.93
CA ARG A 55 -4.44 -1.98 -20.03
C ARG A 55 -3.69 -0.74 -19.55
N ASN A 56 -2.74 -0.27 -20.35
CA ASN A 56 -2.06 1.01 -20.11
C ASN A 56 -3.07 2.17 -20.02
N ASP A 57 -2.74 3.19 -19.25
CA ASP A 57 -3.47 4.46 -19.15
C ASP A 57 -4.97 4.27 -18.83
N TYR A 58 -5.27 3.39 -17.89
CA TYR A 58 -6.66 3.02 -17.58
C TYR A 58 -7.28 3.81 -16.43
N PHE A 59 -6.52 4.02 -15.35
CA PHE A 59 -7.00 4.65 -14.14
C PHE A 59 -6.73 6.15 -14.10
N ASP A 60 -7.65 6.90 -13.53
CA ASP A 60 -7.47 8.32 -13.24
C ASP A 60 -6.77 8.49 -11.87
N TRP A 61 -7.06 7.58 -10.93
CA TRP A 61 -6.47 7.55 -9.59
C TRP A 61 -6.16 6.09 -9.19
N ILE A 62 -5.05 5.94 -8.47
CA ILE A 62 -4.67 4.69 -7.80
C ILE A 62 -4.43 5.03 -6.32
N THR A 63 -5.00 4.24 -5.42
CA THR A 63 -4.69 4.24 -3.99
C THR A 63 -3.99 2.94 -3.64
N SER A 64 -2.86 3.00 -2.96
CA SER A 64 -2.15 1.85 -2.42
C SER A 64 -1.64 2.22 -1.03
N LEU A 65 -2.51 2.04 -0.05
CA LEU A 65 -2.24 2.45 1.32
C LEU A 65 -1.92 1.21 2.14
N SER A 66 -0.76 1.21 2.76
CA SER A 66 -0.29 0.08 3.60
C SER A 66 -0.38 -1.26 2.86
N THR A 67 0.18 -1.32 1.65
CA THR A 67 0.09 -2.51 0.77
C THR A 67 1.43 -2.87 0.15
N VAL A 68 2.16 -1.92 -0.40
CA VAL A 68 3.40 -2.24 -1.15
C VAL A 68 4.50 -2.78 -0.26
N GLU A 69 4.46 -2.53 1.04
CA GLU A 69 5.38 -3.09 2.03
C GLU A 69 5.29 -4.61 2.17
N HIS A 70 4.21 -5.21 1.69
CA HIS A 70 4.00 -6.66 1.71
C HIS A 70 4.45 -7.35 0.44
N ILE A 71 4.59 -6.62 -0.67
CA ILE A 71 4.84 -7.20 -1.99
C ILE A 71 6.25 -7.77 -2.07
N GLY A 72 6.33 -9.06 -2.45
CA GLY A 72 7.58 -9.81 -2.52
C GLY A 72 7.98 -10.49 -1.21
N LEU A 73 7.19 -10.35 -0.15
CA LEU A 73 7.44 -10.98 1.15
C LEU A 73 6.44 -12.11 1.43
N ASP A 74 6.70 -12.88 2.50
CA ASP A 74 5.86 -14.03 2.86
C ASP A 74 4.50 -13.61 3.41
N ASN A 75 3.52 -13.53 2.54
CA ASN A 75 2.13 -13.24 2.86
C ASN A 75 1.24 -14.49 2.89
N THR A 76 1.81 -15.69 2.87
CA THR A 76 1.04 -16.95 2.86
C THR A 76 0.07 -17.05 4.03
N MET A 77 0.47 -16.53 5.19
CA MET A 77 -0.39 -16.49 6.38
C MET A 77 -1.73 -15.76 6.18
N LEU A 78 -1.83 -14.87 5.18
CA LEU A 78 -3.01 -14.06 4.92
C LEU A 78 -4.00 -14.74 3.96
N TYR A 79 -3.54 -15.57 3.03
CA TYR A 79 -4.37 -16.04 1.93
C TYR A 79 -4.18 -17.50 1.50
N THR A 80 -3.15 -18.21 2.00
CA THR A 80 -2.92 -19.61 1.63
C THR A 80 -2.06 -20.33 2.68
N SER A 81 -2.21 -21.65 2.74
CA SER A 81 -1.31 -22.51 3.53
C SER A 81 -0.21 -23.17 2.67
N ASP A 82 -0.12 -22.79 1.39
CA ASP A 82 0.85 -23.35 0.44
C ASP A 82 2.22 -22.68 0.63
N GLU A 83 3.13 -23.36 1.29
CA GLU A 83 4.49 -22.88 1.54
C GLU A 83 5.30 -22.61 0.26
N ALA A 84 4.94 -23.22 -0.87
CA ALA A 84 5.60 -22.97 -2.14
C ALA A 84 5.34 -21.55 -2.68
N LYS A 85 4.38 -20.84 -2.10
CA LYS A 85 4.06 -19.44 -2.44
C LYS A 85 4.76 -18.44 -1.54
N ARG A 86 5.65 -18.86 -0.67
CA ARG A 86 6.48 -17.96 0.12
C ARG A 86 7.43 -17.18 -0.77
N GLU A 87 7.51 -15.89 -0.51
CA GLU A 87 8.42 -14.98 -1.18
C GLU A 87 9.38 -14.35 -0.15
N SER A 88 10.55 -13.90 -0.63
CA SER A 88 11.56 -13.22 0.17
C SER A 88 12.31 -12.15 -0.63
N ASP A 89 11.65 -11.55 -1.61
CA ASP A 89 12.17 -10.49 -2.45
C ASP A 89 11.80 -9.12 -1.86
N GLY A 90 12.67 -8.54 -1.06
CA GLY A 90 12.45 -7.23 -0.45
C GLY A 90 12.35 -6.06 -1.44
N GLU A 91 12.70 -6.25 -2.72
CA GLU A 91 12.56 -5.25 -3.78
C GLU A 91 11.34 -5.49 -4.68
N GLY A 92 10.58 -6.55 -4.44
CA GLY A 92 9.40 -6.93 -5.24
C GLY A 92 8.37 -5.80 -5.39
N TYR A 93 8.28 -4.88 -4.43
CA TYR A 93 7.42 -3.70 -4.50
C TYR A 93 7.71 -2.79 -5.70
N LEU A 94 8.96 -2.72 -6.19
CA LEU A 94 9.32 -1.88 -7.34
C LEU A 94 8.63 -2.34 -8.64
N ALA A 95 8.36 -3.63 -8.77
CA ALA A 95 7.58 -4.15 -9.89
C ALA A 95 6.13 -3.63 -9.86
N ALA A 96 5.51 -3.59 -8.68
CA ALA A 96 4.17 -3.00 -8.53
C ALA A 96 4.18 -1.48 -8.80
N ILE A 97 5.21 -0.76 -8.38
CA ILE A 97 5.35 0.67 -8.68
C ILE A 97 5.45 0.92 -10.20
N LYS A 98 6.20 0.09 -10.93
CA LYS A 98 6.25 0.15 -12.41
C LYS A 98 4.88 -0.13 -13.03
N GLU A 99 4.18 -1.10 -12.49
CA GLU A 99 2.85 -1.47 -12.95
C GLU A 99 1.83 -0.36 -12.68
N PHE A 100 1.86 0.29 -11.52
CA PHE A 100 1.03 1.46 -11.22
C PHE A 100 1.29 2.61 -12.20
N HIS A 101 2.56 2.86 -12.55
CA HIS A 101 2.89 3.84 -13.57
C HIS A 101 2.30 3.47 -14.93
N ARG A 102 2.36 2.18 -15.33
CA ARG A 102 1.85 1.70 -16.62
C ARG A 102 0.34 1.89 -16.74
N ILE A 103 -0.42 1.56 -15.68
CA ILE A 103 -1.88 1.56 -15.71
C ILE A 103 -2.51 2.90 -15.36
N LEU A 104 -1.74 3.83 -14.80
CA LEU A 104 -2.20 5.18 -14.49
C LEU A 104 -2.13 6.06 -15.74
N LYS A 105 -3.16 6.85 -15.97
CA LYS A 105 -3.17 7.82 -17.08
C LYS A 105 -2.14 8.93 -16.90
N PRO A 106 -1.65 9.53 -17.98
CA PRO A 106 -0.96 10.80 -17.89
C PRO A 106 -1.79 11.85 -17.13
N GLY A 107 -1.17 12.48 -16.12
CA GLY A 107 -1.87 13.42 -15.22
C GLY A 107 -2.75 12.77 -14.15
N GLY A 108 -2.81 11.44 -14.10
CA GLY A 108 -3.44 10.70 -13.01
C GLY A 108 -2.67 10.84 -11.70
N LYS A 109 -3.28 10.39 -10.59
CA LYS A 109 -2.69 10.51 -9.25
C LYS A 109 -2.52 9.15 -8.59
N LEU A 110 -1.33 8.92 -8.04
CA LEU A 110 -1.05 7.81 -7.13
C LEU A 110 -1.03 8.35 -5.68
N PHE A 111 -1.82 7.72 -4.82
CA PHE A 111 -1.76 7.90 -3.38
C PHE A 111 -1.14 6.64 -2.78
N LEU A 112 0.01 6.78 -2.16
CA LEU A 112 0.76 5.70 -1.59
C LEU A 112 1.05 5.98 -0.12
N SER A 113 0.96 4.97 0.74
CA SER A 113 1.51 5.05 2.08
C SER A 113 2.24 3.76 2.45
N VAL A 114 3.30 3.91 3.22
CA VAL A 114 4.14 2.82 3.74
C VAL A 114 4.53 3.08 5.19
N PRO A 115 4.79 2.05 6.00
CA PRO A 115 5.48 2.23 7.27
C PRO A 115 6.89 2.77 7.00
N PHE A 116 7.31 3.78 7.76
CA PHE A 116 8.55 4.50 7.54
C PHE A 116 9.42 4.52 8.79
N GLY A 117 10.74 4.45 8.62
CA GLY A 117 11.69 4.50 9.73
C GLY A 117 12.99 3.76 9.42
N GLU A 118 13.56 3.14 10.44
CA GLU A 118 14.69 2.22 10.26
C GLU A 118 14.26 0.99 9.46
N HIS A 119 14.95 0.72 8.35
CA HIS A 119 14.61 -0.42 7.50
C HIS A 119 14.71 -1.74 8.26
N LYS A 120 13.64 -2.50 8.23
CA LYS A 120 13.58 -3.84 8.82
C LYS A 120 12.56 -4.70 8.10
N VAL A 121 12.95 -5.90 7.72
CA VAL A 121 12.03 -6.94 7.24
C VAL A 121 11.43 -7.66 8.44
N ARG A 122 10.10 -7.74 8.48
CA ARG A 122 9.30 -8.35 9.55
C ARG A 122 8.61 -9.65 9.10
N GLY A 123 9.20 -10.34 8.12
CA GLY A 123 8.65 -11.57 7.54
C GLY A 123 7.64 -11.27 6.44
N TRP A 124 6.44 -10.83 6.78
CA TRP A 124 5.34 -10.57 5.86
C TRP A 124 5.20 -9.11 5.40
N PHE A 125 5.94 -8.19 6.00
CA PHE A 125 6.05 -6.79 5.58
C PHE A 125 7.43 -6.23 5.91
N GLN A 126 7.73 -5.05 5.40
CA GLN A 126 8.96 -4.33 5.69
C GLN A 126 8.70 -2.86 5.98
N ILE A 127 9.60 -2.27 6.78
CA ILE A 127 9.62 -0.85 7.07
C ILE A 127 10.50 -0.17 6.04
N PHE A 128 9.99 0.87 5.42
CA PHE A 128 10.69 1.64 4.40
C PHE A 128 11.60 2.68 5.03
N ASN A 129 12.83 2.78 4.54
CA ASN A 129 13.70 3.91 4.84
C ASN A 129 13.66 4.97 3.72
N GLY A 130 14.44 6.02 3.89
CA GLY A 130 14.51 7.11 2.93
C GLY A 130 14.95 6.67 1.53
N GLU A 131 15.92 5.75 1.41
CA GLU A 131 16.42 5.26 0.13
C GLU A 131 15.34 4.46 -0.63
N MET A 132 14.54 3.68 0.07
CA MET A 132 13.43 2.93 -0.53
C MET A 132 12.32 3.87 -1.03
N VAL A 133 12.00 4.93 -0.28
CA VAL A 133 11.06 5.97 -0.73
C VAL A 133 11.60 6.69 -1.98
N ASP A 134 12.90 6.98 -2.03
CA ASP A 134 13.54 7.58 -3.22
C ASP A 134 13.55 6.61 -4.40
N SER A 135 13.69 5.31 -4.17
CA SER A 135 13.57 4.27 -5.21
C SER A 135 12.15 4.20 -5.79
N ILE A 136 11.12 4.35 -4.96
CA ILE A 136 9.73 4.48 -5.44
C ILE A 136 9.60 5.69 -6.37
N LYS A 137 10.08 6.86 -5.94
CA LYS A 137 10.00 8.09 -6.74
C LYS A 137 10.72 7.96 -8.07
N THR A 138 11.93 7.39 -8.05
CA THR A 138 12.72 7.17 -9.26
C THR A 138 12.02 6.19 -10.21
N THR A 139 11.46 5.11 -9.67
CA THR A 139 10.79 4.08 -10.46
C THR A 139 9.47 4.56 -11.07
N PHE A 140 8.68 5.31 -10.30
CA PHE A 140 7.41 5.87 -10.76
C PHE A 140 7.60 7.08 -11.66
N SER A 141 8.68 7.86 -11.46
CA SER A 141 9.03 9.06 -12.23
C SER A 141 7.88 10.08 -12.35
N PRO A 142 7.31 10.56 -11.25
CA PRO A 142 6.18 11.50 -11.26
C PRO A 142 6.60 12.89 -11.71
N THR A 143 5.66 13.67 -12.26
CA THR A 143 5.88 15.09 -12.59
C THR A 143 5.75 16.01 -11.38
N GLU A 144 5.02 15.58 -10.35
CA GLU A 144 4.82 16.32 -9.10
C GLU A 144 4.76 15.33 -7.94
N ILE A 145 5.41 15.69 -6.83
CA ILE A 145 5.44 14.88 -5.60
C ILE A 145 5.03 15.74 -4.42
N LYS A 146 4.21 15.17 -3.55
CA LYS A 146 3.97 15.67 -2.22
C LYS A 146 4.23 14.56 -1.22
N GLU A 147 5.21 14.75 -0.35
CA GLU A 147 5.52 13.82 0.75
C GLU A 147 4.94 14.36 2.05
N ASN A 148 4.39 13.48 2.86
CA ASN A 148 3.96 13.78 4.22
C ASN A 148 4.45 12.66 5.11
N TYR A 149 4.94 13.01 6.29
CA TYR A 149 5.42 12.07 7.28
C TYR A 149 4.60 12.23 8.55
N PHE A 150 4.25 11.11 9.14
CA PHE A 150 3.48 11.05 10.38
C PHE A 150 4.20 10.15 11.36
N GLN A 151 4.20 10.51 12.63
CA GLN A 151 4.78 9.71 13.70
C GLN A 151 3.76 9.51 14.80
N TYR A 152 3.69 8.31 15.35
CA TYR A 152 2.83 8.03 16.48
C TYR A 152 3.52 8.49 17.78
N GLN A 153 2.83 9.29 18.56
CA GLN A 153 3.32 9.81 19.84
C GLN A 153 2.22 9.62 20.89
N GLY A 154 2.33 8.56 21.69
CA GLY A 154 1.51 8.29 22.87
C GLY A 154 -0.02 8.45 22.73
N SER A 155 -0.47 9.61 22.30
CA SER A 155 -1.90 9.94 22.17
C SER A 155 -2.43 9.90 20.73
N GLY A 156 -1.58 9.63 19.74
CA GLY A 156 -2.01 9.54 18.34
C GLY A 156 -0.95 9.96 17.32
N TRP A 157 -1.37 10.00 16.06
CA TRP A 157 -0.54 10.37 14.93
C TRP A 157 -0.40 11.89 14.84
N VAL A 158 0.83 12.36 14.69
CA VAL A 158 1.18 13.78 14.50
C VAL A 158 2.00 13.95 13.23
N ASN A 159 1.92 15.13 12.63
CA ASN A 159 2.79 15.47 11.50
C ASN A 159 4.25 15.45 11.93
N SER A 160 5.11 14.91 11.09
CA SER A 160 6.55 14.81 11.30
C SER A 160 7.30 15.26 10.06
N SER A 161 8.63 15.20 10.12
CA SER A 161 9.51 15.35 8.96
C SER A 161 10.19 14.03 8.63
N ARG A 162 10.73 13.94 7.42
CA ARG A 162 11.51 12.76 6.99
C ARG A 162 12.67 12.49 7.96
N GLU A 163 13.36 13.53 8.38
CA GLU A 163 14.52 13.43 9.28
C GLU A 163 14.13 12.90 10.65
N LEU A 164 13.06 13.42 11.21
CA LEU A 164 12.58 12.99 12.53
C LEU A 164 12.03 11.57 12.50
N ALA A 165 11.29 11.23 11.44
CA ALA A 165 10.67 9.93 11.28
C ALA A 165 11.66 8.83 10.87
N SER A 166 12.85 9.18 10.33
CA SER A 166 13.83 8.21 9.84
C SER A 166 14.40 7.28 10.90
N ASN A 167 14.36 7.66 12.16
CA ASN A 167 14.81 6.85 13.30
C ASN A 167 13.67 6.09 13.99
N ALA A 168 12.44 6.18 13.46
CA ALA A 168 11.32 5.46 14.03
C ALA A 168 11.52 3.96 13.86
N THR A 169 11.18 3.20 14.90
CA THR A 169 11.18 1.75 14.88
C THR A 169 9.74 1.25 14.90
N TYR A 170 9.49 0.14 14.23
CA TYR A 170 8.18 -0.47 14.20
C TYR A 170 8.20 -1.76 15.02
N PHE A 171 7.17 -2.04 15.75
CA PHE A 171 7.03 -3.32 16.44
C PHE A 171 5.84 -4.11 15.87
N ASP A 172 5.96 -5.42 15.92
CA ASP A 172 4.90 -6.33 15.53
C ASP A 172 4.05 -6.66 16.77
N ILE A 173 2.80 -6.22 16.75
CA ILE A 173 1.85 -6.45 17.85
C ILE A 173 1.58 -7.93 18.13
N HIS A 174 1.88 -8.83 17.18
CA HIS A 174 1.69 -10.27 17.33
C HIS A 174 2.86 -10.94 18.04
N THR A 175 4.05 -10.39 17.92
CA THR A 175 5.29 -10.98 18.45
C THR A 175 5.95 -10.17 19.56
N GLU A 176 5.67 -8.89 19.64
CA GLU A 176 6.27 -7.94 20.58
C GLU A 176 5.22 -7.39 21.55
N LYS A 177 5.53 -7.37 22.82
CA LYS A 177 4.58 -6.92 23.87
C LYS A 177 4.72 -5.44 24.20
N ASP A 178 5.76 -4.79 23.73
CA ASP A 178 6.01 -3.39 24.01
C ASP A 178 5.39 -2.52 22.92
N TYR A 179 4.39 -1.77 23.31
CA TYR A 179 3.73 -0.78 22.46
C TYR A 179 4.52 0.53 22.48
N GLY A 180 5.80 0.47 22.06
CA GLY A 180 6.62 1.66 21.87
C GLY A 180 5.95 2.68 20.95
N ASN A 181 6.31 3.95 21.09
CA ASN A 181 5.70 5.07 20.35
C ASN A 181 6.52 5.50 19.14
N ASP A 182 7.31 4.61 18.57
CA ASP A 182 8.33 4.97 17.58
C ASP A 182 7.97 4.67 16.14
N TYR A 183 6.68 4.40 15.82
CA TYR A 183 6.37 4.18 14.43
C TYR A 183 6.07 5.45 13.68
N ALA A 184 6.40 5.40 12.39
CA ALA A 184 6.09 6.46 11.46
C ALA A 184 5.53 5.90 10.15
N ALA A 185 4.92 6.75 9.36
CA ALA A 185 4.44 6.47 8.02
C ALA A 185 4.80 7.63 7.08
N ALA A 186 5.00 7.29 5.82
CA ALA A 186 5.25 8.23 4.74
C ALA A 186 4.20 8.06 3.63
#